data_409aef213122406068e0e4a092beafac
#
_entry.id   409aef213122406068e0e4a092beafac
#
_cell.length_a   1.000
_cell.length_b   1.000
_cell.length_c   1.000
_cell.angle_alpha   90.00
_cell.angle_beta   90.00
_cell.angle_gamma   90.00
#
_symmetry.space_group_name_H-M   'P 1'
#
loop_
_entity.id
_entity.type
_entity.pdbx_description
1 polymer ?
#
loop_
_entity_poly.entity_id
_entity_poly.type
_entity_poly.pdbx_seq_one_letter_code
_entity_poly.pdbx_strand_id
1 'polypeptide(L)'
;HPDFRKAYEGSADADPYYIKKYEYLKKHNFFSTVDPVNFGKIDESVIKNNIAQVPQIVFETTDFCNLNCSYCVFGDFYEEFDVRNQKMINIDHAIILLKYIFELKHKSKKNQLYISFHGGEPLFNGDFIKQIVDVVNQLKSGKEIEIVYTMTTNATLLHKYLHFLVENN
;
A
#
# COMPACT_ATOMS: atom_id res chain seq x y z
N HIS A 1 7.08 22.48 -20.27
CA HIS A 1 8.18 23.05 -21.03
C HIS A 1 7.70 24.32 -21.75
N PRO A 2 8.46 25.44 -21.77
CA PRO A 2 8.03 26.69 -22.40
C PRO A 2 7.65 26.53 -23.88
N ASP A 3 8.42 25.77 -24.65
CA ASP A 3 8.13 25.57 -26.08
C ASP A 3 6.90 24.69 -26.32
N PHE A 4 6.58 23.77 -25.40
CA PHE A 4 5.33 23.03 -25.46
C PHE A 4 4.11 23.95 -25.23
N ARG A 5 4.24 24.93 -24.33
CA ARG A 5 3.22 25.95 -24.10
C ARG A 5 2.96 26.79 -25.35
N LYS A 6 4.02 27.21 -26.06
CA LYS A 6 3.90 27.89 -27.35
C LYS A 6 3.14 27.09 -28.40
N ALA A 7 3.41 25.76 -28.47
CA ALA A 7 2.68 24.87 -29.37
C ALA A 7 1.19 24.73 -28.98
N TYR A 8 0.89 24.68 -27.69
CA TYR A 8 -0.48 24.65 -27.19
C TYR A 8 -1.23 25.96 -27.50
N GLU A 9 -0.58 27.11 -27.35
CA GLU A 9 -1.14 28.45 -27.61
C GLU A 9 -1.20 28.79 -29.10
N GLY A 10 -0.68 27.95 -29.99
CA GLY A 10 -0.67 28.13 -31.43
C GLY A 10 0.28 29.25 -31.89
N SER A 11 1.35 29.49 -31.14
CA SER A 11 2.33 30.55 -31.44
C SER A 11 3.10 30.23 -32.72
N ALA A 12 3.28 31.21 -33.59
CA ALA A 12 3.97 31.07 -34.87
C ALA A 12 5.47 30.73 -34.75
N ASP A 13 6.06 30.97 -33.56
CA ASP A 13 7.46 30.65 -33.24
C ASP A 13 7.61 29.38 -32.45
N ALA A 14 6.56 28.54 -32.39
CA ALA A 14 6.62 27.25 -31.73
C ALA A 14 7.52 26.29 -32.51
N ASP A 15 8.37 25.56 -31.76
CA ASP A 15 9.23 24.54 -32.35
C ASP A 15 8.38 23.40 -32.98
N PRO A 16 8.67 23.00 -34.24
CA PRO A 16 7.93 21.96 -34.95
C PRO A 16 7.84 20.61 -34.23
N TYR A 17 8.84 20.27 -33.40
CA TYR A 17 8.80 19.07 -32.59
C TYR A 17 7.66 19.11 -31.57
N TYR A 18 7.52 20.25 -30.86
CA TYR A 18 6.48 20.41 -29.84
C TYR A 18 5.09 20.56 -30.45
N ILE A 19 4.97 21.11 -31.67
CA ILE A 19 3.71 21.14 -32.41
C ILE A 19 3.26 19.70 -32.72
N LYS A 20 4.14 18.88 -33.30
CA LYS A 20 3.83 17.45 -33.59
C LYS A 20 3.49 16.66 -32.32
N LYS A 21 4.23 16.92 -31.26
CA LYS A 21 3.99 16.27 -29.96
C LYS A 21 2.63 16.65 -29.38
N TYR A 22 2.25 17.93 -29.44
CA TYR A 22 0.94 18.40 -29.01
C TYR A 22 -0.19 17.78 -29.83
N GLU A 23 -0.08 17.77 -31.16
CA GLU A 23 -1.06 17.14 -32.06
C GLU A 23 -1.20 15.64 -31.79
N TYR A 24 -0.09 14.93 -31.58
CA TYR A 24 -0.11 13.52 -31.19
C TYR A 24 -0.86 13.31 -29.89
N LEU A 25 -0.54 14.05 -28.85
CA LEU A 25 -1.20 13.94 -27.54
C LEU A 25 -2.69 14.29 -27.64
N LYS A 26 -3.05 15.33 -28.40
CA LYS A 26 -4.43 15.73 -28.65
C LYS A 26 -5.21 14.62 -29.36
N LYS A 27 -4.62 14.00 -30.41
CA LYS A 27 -5.21 12.88 -31.15
C LYS A 27 -5.48 11.68 -30.25
N HIS A 28 -4.67 11.48 -29.21
CA HIS A 28 -4.81 10.39 -28.26
C HIS A 28 -5.58 10.78 -26.98
N ASN A 29 -6.34 11.89 -27.03
CA ASN A 29 -7.23 12.37 -25.96
C ASN A 29 -6.53 12.72 -24.62
N PHE A 30 -5.22 13.00 -24.63
CA PHE A 30 -4.51 13.42 -23.41
C PHE A 30 -4.98 14.77 -22.84
N PHE A 31 -5.65 15.59 -23.65
CA PHE A 31 -6.17 16.89 -23.23
C PHE A 31 -7.70 16.95 -23.30
N SER A 32 -8.38 15.80 -23.43
CA SER A 32 -9.82 15.79 -23.33
C SER A 32 -10.22 16.23 -21.92
N THR A 33 -11.12 17.17 -21.84
CA THR A 33 -11.82 17.46 -20.60
C THR A 33 -12.61 16.21 -20.25
N VAL A 34 -12.18 15.52 -19.24
CA VAL A 34 -13.01 14.47 -18.62
C VAL A 34 -14.16 15.22 -17.95
N ASP A 35 -15.40 14.87 -18.27
CA ASP A 35 -16.52 15.38 -17.51
C ASP A 35 -16.25 15.15 -16.02
N PRO A 36 -16.51 16.14 -15.17
CA PRO A 36 -16.25 15.99 -13.75
C PRO A 36 -16.97 14.73 -13.26
N VAL A 37 -16.16 13.73 -12.87
CA VAL A 37 -16.73 12.50 -12.32
C VAL A 37 -17.42 12.88 -11.02
N ASN A 38 -18.75 12.80 -11.02
CA ASN A 38 -19.48 12.96 -9.77
C ASN A 38 -19.29 11.69 -8.94
N PHE A 39 -18.36 11.72 -7.99
CA PHE A 39 -18.10 10.63 -7.08
C PHE A 39 -19.24 10.36 -6.09
N GLY A 40 -20.31 11.15 -6.16
CA GLY A 40 -21.41 11.09 -5.22
C GLY A 40 -21.01 11.62 -3.83
N LYS A 41 -21.90 11.49 -2.90
CA LYS A 41 -21.64 11.84 -1.50
C LYS A 41 -21.06 10.62 -0.80
N ILE A 42 -19.83 10.75 -0.32
CA ILE A 42 -19.21 9.73 0.53
C ILE A 42 -19.82 9.89 1.93
N ASP A 43 -20.56 8.90 2.35
CA ASP A 43 -21.13 8.81 3.69
C ASP A 43 -20.52 7.65 4.48
N GLU A 44 -20.90 7.55 5.75
CA GLU A 44 -20.40 6.52 6.65
C GLU A 44 -20.70 5.09 6.14
N SER A 45 -21.84 4.89 5.49
CA SER A 45 -22.25 3.58 4.99
C SER A 45 -21.35 3.12 3.85
N VAL A 46 -20.98 4.03 2.95
CA VAL A 46 -20.05 3.77 1.85
C VAL A 46 -18.66 3.42 2.40
N ILE A 47 -18.17 4.17 3.39
CA ILE A 47 -16.87 3.91 4.02
C ILE A 47 -16.87 2.53 4.70
N LYS A 48 -17.86 2.22 5.52
CA LYS A 48 -17.98 0.93 6.20
C LYS A 48 -18.08 -0.24 5.21
N ASN A 49 -18.83 -0.07 4.13
CA ASN A 49 -18.95 -1.10 3.11
C ASN A 49 -17.62 -1.34 2.36
N ASN A 50 -16.87 -0.28 2.06
CA ASN A 50 -15.54 -0.41 1.45
C ASN A 50 -14.55 -1.11 2.40
N ILE A 51 -14.56 -0.77 3.68
CA ILE A 51 -13.71 -1.44 4.69
C ILE A 51 -14.11 -2.91 4.84
N ALA A 52 -15.40 -3.24 4.84
CA ALA A 52 -15.87 -4.62 4.89
C ALA A 52 -15.37 -5.47 3.71
N GLN A 53 -15.13 -4.84 2.56
CA GLN A 53 -14.68 -5.52 1.34
C GLN A 53 -13.17 -5.45 1.11
N VAL A 54 -12.40 -4.83 2.02
CA VAL A 54 -10.94 -4.71 1.86
C VAL A 54 -10.32 -6.10 1.66
N PRO A 55 -9.53 -6.31 0.58
CA PRO A 55 -8.94 -7.61 0.31
C PRO A 55 -7.64 -7.82 1.08
N GLN A 56 -6.95 -6.75 1.47
CA GLN A 56 -5.62 -6.81 2.06
C GLN A 56 -5.40 -5.70 3.06
N ILE A 57 -4.70 -6.03 4.14
CA ILE A 57 -4.12 -5.08 5.09
C ILE A 57 -2.61 -5.22 4.98
N VAL A 58 -1.91 -4.09 4.85
CA VAL A 58 -0.45 -4.05 4.83
C VAL A 58 0.03 -3.35 6.10
N PHE A 59 0.84 -4.03 6.89
CA PHE A 59 1.53 -3.44 8.03
C PHE A 59 2.98 -3.15 7.67
N GLU A 60 3.35 -1.89 7.69
CA GLU A 60 4.75 -1.49 7.69
C GLU A 60 5.28 -1.58 9.12
N THR A 61 5.95 -2.71 9.42
CA THR A 61 6.29 -3.09 10.80
C THR A 61 7.37 -2.21 11.41
N THR A 62 8.29 -1.74 10.58
CA THR A 62 9.38 -0.82 10.91
C THR A 62 9.99 -0.24 9.63
N ASP A 63 10.54 0.95 9.71
CA ASP A 63 11.36 1.53 8.64
C ASP A 63 12.84 1.10 8.72
N PHE A 64 13.24 0.39 9.80
CA PHE A 64 14.61 -0.11 9.98
C PHE A 64 14.90 -1.30 9.07
N CYS A 65 16.11 -1.33 8.51
CA CYS A 65 16.64 -2.46 7.73
C CYS A 65 18.14 -2.59 7.94
N ASN A 66 18.63 -3.82 7.91
CA ASN A 66 20.08 -4.11 8.00
C ASN A 66 20.76 -4.14 6.63
N LEU A 67 20.04 -3.85 5.54
CA LEU A 67 20.60 -3.69 4.21
C LEU A 67 20.40 -2.26 3.71
N ASN A 68 21.27 -1.84 2.80
CA ASN A 68 21.19 -0.57 2.09
C ASN A 68 21.17 -0.82 0.58
N CYS A 69 20.07 -1.44 0.09
CA CYS A 69 19.91 -1.73 -1.33
C CYS A 69 19.70 -0.43 -2.10
N SER A 70 20.53 -0.18 -3.12
CA SER A 70 20.50 1.07 -3.90
C SER A 70 19.17 1.33 -4.61
N TYR A 71 18.43 0.28 -4.98
CA TYR A 71 17.11 0.37 -5.61
C TYR A 71 15.94 0.55 -4.63
N CYS A 72 16.20 0.50 -3.33
CA CYS A 72 15.17 0.64 -2.30
C CYS A 72 14.68 2.08 -2.24
N VAL A 73 13.39 2.31 -1.97
CA VAL A 73 12.84 3.65 -1.78
C VAL A 73 13.54 4.43 -0.66
N PHE A 74 14.10 3.72 0.32
CA PHE A 74 14.97 4.27 1.39
C PHE A 74 16.46 4.23 1.04
N GLY A 75 16.82 3.96 -0.21
CA GLY A 75 18.19 3.86 -0.68
C GLY A 75 18.70 5.18 -1.30
N ASP A 76 19.96 5.16 -1.70
CA ASP A 76 20.70 6.34 -2.16
C ASP A 76 20.14 7.00 -3.42
N PHE A 77 19.27 6.32 -4.19
CA PHE A 77 18.64 6.91 -5.39
C PHE A 77 17.48 7.86 -5.08
N TYR A 78 17.02 7.92 -3.83
CA TYR A 78 15.84 8.67 -3.42
C TYR A 78 16.17 9.61 -2.27
N GLU A 79 17.14 10.51 -2.47
CA GLU A 79 17.69 11.40 -1.44
C GLU A 79 16.66 12.35 -0.81
N GLU A 80 15.55 12.63 -1.48
CA GLU A 80 14.50 13.55 -1.00
C GLU A 80 13.29 12.82 -0.39
N PHE A 81 13.34 11.48 -0.28
CA PHE A 81 12.26 10.68 0.31
C PHE A 81 12.54 10.33 1.78
N ASP A 82 11.63 9.58 2.36
CA ASP A 82 11.59 9.30 3.79
C ASP A 82 12.94 8.80 4.35
N VAL A 83 13.48 9.53 5.31
CA VAL A 83 14.64 9.11 6.07
C VAL A 83 14.20 8.06 7.08
N ARG A 84 14.93 6.93 7.15
CA ARG A 84 14.72 5.90 8.17
C ARG A 84 14.94 6.47 9.57
N ASN A 85 13.93 6.39 10.42
CA ASN A 85 13.95 6.92 11.77
C ASN A 85 13.97 5.82 12.84
N GLN A 86 14.12 4.55 12.43
CA GLN A 86 14.06 3.37 13.30
C GLN A 86 12.74 3.26 14.09
N LYS A 87 11.67 3.74 13.48
CA LYS A 87 10.33 3.66 14.06
C LYS A 87 9.77 2.26 13.93
N MET A 88 9.01 1.87 14.93
CA MET A 88 8.22 0.64 14.92
C MET A 88 6.74 0.99 14.97
N ILE A 89 5.93 0.19 14.31
CA ILE A 89 4.48 0.34 14.33
C ILE A 89 3.94 0.11 15.75
N ASN A 90 2.94 0.89 16.13
CA ASN A 90 2.27 0.72 17.41
C ASN A 90 1.27 -0.44 17.34
N ILE A 91 1.46 -1.44 18.22
CA ILE A 91 0.62 -2.64 18.26
C ILE A 91 -0.83 -2.35 18.64
N ASP A 92 -1.08 -1.41 19.55
CA ASP A 92 -2.43 -1.10 20.01
C ASP A 92 -3.27 -0.50 18.87
N HIS A 93 -2.67 0.38 18.06
CA HIS A 93 -3.34 0.92 16.88
C HIS A 93 -3.66 -0.17 15.86
N ALA A 94 -2.74 -1.10 15.64
CA ALA A 94 -2.96 -2.22 14.73
C ALA A 94 -4.09 -3.14 15.21
N ILE A 95 -4.16 -3.41 16.52
CA ILE A 95 -5.23 -4.21 17.14
C ILE A 95 -6.60 -3.54 16.99
N ILE A 96 -6.68 -2.23 17.24
CA ILE A 96 -7.92 -1.46 17.05
C ILE A 96 -8.40 -1.57 15.60
N LEU A 97 -7.50 -1.36 14.64
CA LEU A 97 -7.80 -1.48 13.22
C LEU A 97 -8.31 -2.89 12.86
N LEU A 98 -7.62 -3.93 13.31
CA LEU A 98 -8.00 -5.32 13.06
C LEU A 98 -9.40 -5.64 13.63
N LYS A 99 -9.66 -5.27 14.87
CA LYS A 99 -10.97 -5.47 15.51
C LYS A 99 -12.07 -4.84 14.68
N TYR A 100 -11.89 -3.60 14.25
CA TYR A 100 -12.87 -2.87 13.44
C TYR A 100 -13.09 -3.54 12.07
N ILE A 101 -12.02 -3.93 11.38
CA ILE A 101 -12.13 -4.61 10.08
C ILE A 101 -12.83 -5.96 10.23
N PHE A 102 -12.48 -6.76 11.24
CA PHE A 102 -13.10 -8.07 11.46
C PHE A 102 -14.57 -7.99 11.87
N GLU A 103 -14.98 -6.92 12.56
CA GLU A 103 -16.39 -6.65 12.87
C GLU A 103 -17.20 -6.38 11.59
N LEU A 104 -16.66 -5.57 10.68
CA LEU A 104 -17.34 -5.24 9.44
C LEU A 104 -17.28 -6.39 8.42
N LYS A 105 -16.13 -7.06 8.31
CA LYS A 105 -15.86 -8.07 7.29
C LYS A 105 -16.71 -9.31 7.45
N HIS A 106 -17.06 -9.70 8.68
CA HIS A 106 -17.88 -10.89 8.91
C HIS A 106 -19.29 -10.78 8.25
N LYS A 107 -19.71 -9.58 7.89
CA LYS A 107 -20.95 -9.29 7.16
C LYS A 107 -20.75 -9.25 5.64
N SER A 108 -19.51 -9.40 5.17
CA SER A 108 -19.16 -9.34 3.75
C SER A 108 -19.33 -10.69 3.05
N LYS A 109 -19.62 -10.64 1.75
CA LYS A 109 -19.59 -11.83 0.89
C LYS A 109 -18.18 -12.29 0.52
N LYS A 110 -17.17 -11.42 0.69
CA LYS A 110 -15.76 -11.73 0.43
C LYS A 110 -15.08 -12.13 1.72
N ASN A 111 -14.88 -13.42 1.92
CA ASN A 111 -14.40 -13.99 3.17
C ASN A 111 -12.88 -14.19 3.22
N GLN A 112 -12.12 -13.73 2.21
CA GLN A 112 -10.66 -13.81 2.21
C GLN A 112 -10.05 -12.47 2.61
N LEU A 113 -9.00 -12.51 3.43
CA LEU A 113 -8.23 -11.35 3.87
C LEU A 113 -6.74 -11.66 3.87
N TYR A 114 -5.99 -10.93 3.07
CA TYR A 114 -4.54 -10.95 3.10
C TYR A 114 -4.03 -10.03 4.21
N ILE A 115 -3.09 -10.51 5.00
CA ILE A 115 -2.36 -9.71 5.99
C ILE A 115 -0.89 -9.75 5.60
N SER A 116 -0.38 -8.60 5.17
CA SER A 116 0.96 -8.46 4.61
C SER A 116 1.86 -7.68 5.54
N PHE A 117 3.07 -8.16 5.72
CA PHE A 117 4.10 -7.50 6.52
C PHE A 117 5.20 -6.97 5.61
N HIS A 118 5.41 -5.67 5.69
CA HIS A 118 6.41 -4.92 4.94
C HIS A 118 7.21 -4.02 5.88
N GLY A 119 8.03 -3.15 5.30
CA GLY A 119 8.82 -2.15 5.99
C GLY A 119 10.22 -2.07 5.41
N GLY A 120 11.18 -1.65 6.19
CA GLY A 120 12.58 -1.84 5.89
C GLY A 120 12.91 -3.33 5.84
N GLU A 121 13.08 -3.96 7.00
CA GLU A 121 13.08 -5.42 7.14
C GLU A 121 12.07 -5.83 8.22
N PRO A 122 10.93 -6.45 7.86
CA PRO A 122 9.85 -6.71 8.81
C PRO A 122 10.23 -7.63 9.97
N LEU A 123 11.18 -8.53 9.77
CA LEU A 123 11.62 -9.45 10.82
C LEU A 123 12.43 -8.79 11.95
N PHE A 124 12.83 -7.51 11.83
CA PHE A 124 13.32 -6.74 12.99
C PHE A 124 12.22 -6.49 14.02
N ASN A 125 10.97 -6.48 13.60
CA ASN A 125 9.82 -6.39 14.48
C ASN A 125 9.00 -7.70 14.48
N GLY A 126 9.69 -8.84 14.57
CA GLY A 126 9.05 -10.15 14.52
C GLY A 126 8.08 -10.40 15.68
N ASP A 127 8.27 -9.77 16.83
CA ASP A 127 7.34 -9.87 17.95
C ASP A 127 6.00 -9.19 17.65
N PHE A 128 6.01 -8.08 16.91
CA PHE A 128 4.77 -7.49 16.38
C PHE A 128 4.05 -8.47 15.47
N ILE A 129 4.78 -9.13 14.55
CA ILE A 129 4.19 -10.10 13.60
C ILE A 129 3.52 -11.25 14.38
N LYS A 130 4.19 -11.82 15.39
CA LYS A 130 3.62 -12.85 16.26
C LYS A 130 2.34 -12.39 16.96
N GLN A 131 2.37 -11.22 17.56
CA GLN A 131 1.20 -10.65 18.25
C GLN A 131 0.03 -10.43 17.26
N ILE A 132 0.29 -9.95 16.05
CA ILE A 132 -0.76 -9.79 15.01
C ILE A 132 -1.36 -11.14 14.64
N VAL A 133 -0.55 -12.17 14.43
CA VAL A 133 -1.03 -13.53 14.13
C VAL A 133 -1.90 -14.07 15.26
N ASP A 134 -1.48 -13.91 16.51
CA ASP A 134 -2.25 -14.33 17.68
C ASP A 134 -3.61 -13.61 17.77
N VAL A 135 -3.61 -12.29 17.61
CA VAL A 135 -4.83 -11.47 17.60
C VAL A 135 -5.76 -11.87 16.47
N VAL A 136 -5.24 -12.08 15.27
CA VAL A 136 -6.02 -12.51 14.11
C VAL A 136 -6.63 -13.89 14.34
N ASN A 137 -5.88 -14.82 14.92
CA ASN A 137 -6.38 -16.14 15.26
C ASN A 137 -7.54 -16.09 16.26
N GLN A 138 -7.48 -15.17 17.23
CA GLN A 138 -8.59 -14.92 18.16
C GLN A 138 -9.80 -14.29 17.44
N LEU A 139 -9.57 -13.27 16.60
CA LEU A 139 -10.64 -12.54 15.91
C LEU A 139 -11.37 -13.36 14.85
N LYS A 140 -10.67 -14.30 14.19
CA LYS A 140 -11.29 -15.20 13.19
C LYS A 140 -12.09 -16.35 13.81
N SER A 141 -11.92 -16.61 15.12
CA SER A 141 -12.64 -17.69 15.80
C SER A 141 -14.15 -17.54 15.65
N GLY A 142 -14.82 -18.56 15.16
CA GLY A 142 -16.26 -18.55 14.89
C GLY A 142 -16.70 -17.73 13.66
N LYS A 143 -15.75 -17.31 12.82
CA LYS A 143 -16.03 -16.58 11.56
C LYS A 143 -15.48 -17.36 10.37
N GLU A 144 -16.22 -17.38 9.28
CA GLU A 144 -15.80 -17.97 8.01
C GLU A 144 -14.91 -16.97 7.22
N ILE A 145 -13.75 -16.63 7.78
CA ILE A 145 -12.78 -15.74 7.13
C ILE A 145 -11.50 -16.51 6.89
N GLU A 146 -11.13 -16.66 5.63
CA GLU A 146 -9.86 -17.21 5.20
C GLU A 146 -8.77 -16.14 5.35
N ILE A 147 -7.72 -16.43 6.10
CA ILE A 147 -6.59 -15.53 6.30
C ILE A 147 -5.39 -16.07 5.54
N VAL A 148 -4.75 -15.20 4.76
CA VAL A 148 -3.49 -15.47 4.07
C VAL A 148 -2.44 -14.49 4.54
N TYR A 149 -1.38 -15.00 5.14
CA TYR A 149 -0.25 -14.17 5.56
C TYR A 149 0.78 -14.06 4.43
N THR A 150 1.28 -12.85 4.21
CA THR A 150 2.37 -12.61 3.25
C THR A 150 3.41 -11.67 3.85
N MET A 151 4.65 -11.80 3.42
CA MET A 151 5.74 -10.95 3.89
C MET A 151 6.76 -10.73 2.77
N THR A 152 7.27 -9.50 2.68
CA THR A 152 8.44 -9.19 1.87
C THR A 152 9.64 -8.97 2.79
N THR A 153 10.62 -9.87 2.74
CA THR A 153 11.79 -9.86 3.62
C THR A 153 13.07 -10.06 2.82
N ASN A 154 14.17 -9.50 3.31
CA ASN A 154 15.51 -9.79 2.79
C ASN A 154 16.06 -11.13 3.30
N ALA A 155 15.31 -11.85 4.11
CA ALA A 155 15.57 -13.17 4.66
C ALA A 155 16.80 -13.30 5.59
N THR A 156 17.53 -12.24 5.90
CA THR A 156 18.73 -12.31 6.76
C THR A 156 18.39 -12.81 8.17
N LEU A 157 17.18 -12.54 8.65
CA LEU A 157 16.68 -12.94 9.96
C LEU A 157 15.75 -14.17 9.92
N LEU A 158 15.52 -14.75 8.73
CA LEU A 158 14.55 -15.83 8.54
C LEU A 158 14.81 -17.02 9.48
N HIS A 159 16.09 -17.36 9.70
CA HIS A 159 16.47 -18.48 10.58
C HIS A 159 15.94 -18.37 12.02
N LYS A 160 15.69 -17.13 12.51
CA LYS A 160 15.16 -16.89 13.87
C LYS A 160 13.65 -17.15 13.96
N TYR A 161 12.94 -17.04 12.83
CA TYR A 161 11.49 -17.07 12.79
C TYR A 161 10.92 -18.25 11.98
N LEU A 162 11.79 -19.07 11.39
CA LEU A 162 11.38 -20.14 10.45
C LEU A 162 10.32 -21.06 11.03
N HIS A 163 10.50 -21.53 12.27
CA HIS A 163 9.55 -22.42 12.95
C HIS A 163 8.17 -21.77 13.07
N PHE A 164 8.13 -20.52 13.58
CA PHE A 164 6.89 -19.76 13.71
C PHE A 164 6.20 -19.53 12.34
N LEU A 165 6.96 -19.20 11.31
CA LEU A 165 6.41 -18.95 9.98
C LEU A 165 5.83 -20.22 9.35
N VAL A 166 6.47 -21.38 9.53
CA VAL A 166 5.98 -22.67 9.03
C VAL A 166 4.72 -23.12 9.77
N GLU A 167 4.63 -22.86 11.07
CA GLU A 167 3.46 -23.26 11.88
C GLU A 167 2.20 -22.40 11.59
N ASN A 168 2.39 -21.21 11.03
CA ASN A 168 1.30 -20.25 10.81
C ASN A 168 1.02 -19.97 9.33
N ASN A 169 1.50 -20.83 8.44
CA ASN A 169 1.28 -20.71 6.99
C ASN A 169 0.03 -21.46 6.54
#